data_825b6efb2fc0344b31944270dcfc8629
#
_entry.id   825b6efb2fc0344b31944270dcfc8629
#
_cell.length_a   1.000
_cell.length_b   1.000
_cell.length_c   1.000
_cell.angle_alpha   90.00
_cell.angle_beta   90.00
_cell.angle_gamma   90.00
#
_symmetry.space_group_name_H-M   'P 1'
#
loop_
_entity.id
_entity.type
_entity.pdbx_description
1 polymer ?
#
loop_
_entity_poly.entity_id
_entity_poly.type
_entity_poly.pdbx_seq_one_letter_code
_entity_poly.pdbx_strand_id
1 'polypeptide(L)'
;MVSNRAGDPIRRICDNDGVPKARELEAQLDRCEVQLRLIQKVSRLIAKGSALRESLDLIAGQVTEYLRADSCLLYLLSGDQLVLCASRGAHSSPAAVGQVRLRLTEGLTGWVARERRLVAISSEAFQDPRFKFFRELPEDRFEAFLSAPLIARNRVVGVINLQHQRPHSHSGDELEMLTTLGELLGASVALAALDSGGQLGEVDLAELALGAVGTTRG
;
A
#
# COMPACT_ATOMS: atom_id res chain seq x y z
N MET A 1 -7.78 -47.27 -58.08
CA MET A 1 -8.79 -46.62 -57.29
C MET A 1 -8.08 -46.02 -56.05
N VAL A 2 -7.74 -44.75 -56.12
CA VAL A 2 -7.06 -44.01 -55.08
C VAL A 2 -8.11 -43.09 -54.45
N SER A 3 -8.50 -43.38 -53.21
CA SER A 3 -9.45 -42.53 -52.48
C SER A 3 -8.68 -41.44 -51.75
N ASN A 4 -8.80 -40.24 -52.26
CA ASN A 4 -8.28 -39.00 -51.69
C ASN A 4 -9.29 -38.49 -50.66
N ARG A 5 -9.00 -38.64 -49.37
CA ARG A 5 -9.69 -37.94 -48.30
C ARG A 5 -8.87 -36.73 -47.90
N ALA A 6 -9.12 -35.63 -48.58
CA ALA A 6 -8.71 -34.31 -48.12
C ALA A 6 -9.45 -33.98 -46.80
N GLY A 7 -8.74 -33.89 -45.74
CA GLY A 7 -9.29 -33.45 -44.45
C GLY A 7 -9.67 -31.98 -44.49
N ASP A 8 -10.88 -31.69 -44.12
CA ASP A 8 -11.50 -30.38 -44.03
C ASP A 8 -10.67 -29.43 -43.15
N PRO A 9 -10.12 -28.34 -43.67
CA PRO A 9 -9.29 -27.38 -42.92
C PRO A 9 -10.09 -26.61 -41.83
N ILE A 10 -11.42 -26.64 -41.87
CA ILE A 10 -12.27 -25.91 -40.93
C ILE A 10 -12.38 -26.64 -39.59
N ARG A 11 -12.06 -27.94 -39.52
CA ARG A 11 -12.14 -28.74 -38.30
C ARG A 11 -10.97 -28.53 -37.30
N ARG A 12 -9.93 -27.79 -37.66
CA ARG A 12 -8.76 -27.48 -36.80
C ARG A 12 -8.88 -26.19 -35.99
N ILE A 13 -9.99 -25.47 -36.09
CA ILE A 13 -10.19 -24.20 -35.39
C ILE A 13 -11.00 -24.39 -34.10
N CYS A 14 -11.56 -25.57 -33.85
CA CYS A 14 -12.28 -25.90 -32.63
C CYS A 14 -11.47 -26.84 -31.71
N ASP A 15 -10.24 -26.48 -31.43
CA ASP A 15 -9.56 -27.08 -30.30
C ASP A 15 -10.18 -26.55 -29.00
N ASN A 16 -10.52 -27.47 -28.11
CA ASN A 16 -11.26 -27.32 -26.86
C ASN A 16 -10.57 -26.40 -25.84
N ASP A 17 -9.52 -25.64 -26.25
CA ASP A 17 -8.71 -24.73 -25.44
C ASP A 17 -9.30 -23.31 -25.34
N GLY A 18 -10.31 -22.98 -26.11
CA GLY A 18 -10.84 -21.60 -26.18
C GLY A 18 -11.63 -21.19 -24.94
N VAL A 19 -12.36 -22.10 -24.30
CA VAL A 19 -13.22 -21.78 -23.16
C VAL A 19 -12.42 -21.48 -21.87
N PRO A 20 -11.36 -22.23 -21.51
CA PRO A 20 -10.51 -21.87 -20.38
C PRO A 20 -9.84 -20.53 -20.56
N LYS A 21 -9.28 -20.25 -21.75
CA LYS A 21 -8.62 -18.98 -22.07
C LYS A 21 -9.57 -17.78 -22.03
N ALA A 22 -10.81 -17.92 -22.48
CA ALA A 22 -11.81 -16.86 -22.41
C ALA A 22 -12.15 -16.52 -20.96
N ARG A 23 -12.40 -17.50 -20.10
CA ARG A 23 -12.67 -17.30 -18.67
C ARG A 23 -11.49 -16.70 -17.93
N GLU A 24 -10.28 -17.12 -18.28
CA GLU A 24 -9.06 -16.57 -17.68
C GLU A 24 -8.87 -15.09 -18.07
N LEU A 25 -9.14 -14.75 -19.34
CA LEU A 25 -9.10 -13.38 -19.83
C LEU A 25 -10.19 -12.49 -19.16
N GLU A 26 -11.41 -12.99 -19.03
CA GLU A 26 -12.49 -12.31 -18.32
C GLU A 26 -12.10 -12.04 -16.87
N ALA A 27 -11.58 -13.05 -16.15
CA ALA A 27 -11.10 -12.87 -14.78
C ALA A 27 -9.94 -11.87 -14.67
N GLN A 28 -9.09 -11.79 -15.69
CA GLN A 28 -8.02 -10.81 -15.75
C GLN A 28 -8.56 -9.39 -15.99
N LEU A 29 -9.52 -9.23 -16.89
CA LEU A 29 -10.20 -7.95 -17.11
C LEU A 29 -10.90 -7.45 -15.84
N ASP A 30 -11.65 -8.32 -15.16
CA ASP A 30 -12.31 -7.98 -13.91
C ASP A 30 -11.32 -7.49 -12.86
N ARG A 31 -10.16 -8.16 -12.71
CA ARG A 31 -9.09 -7.72 -11.82
C ARG A 31 -8.56 -6.35 -12.19
N CYS A 32 -8.25 -6.12 -13.46
CA CYS A 32 -7.77 -4.82 -13.96
C CYS A 32 -8.79 -3.70 -13.71
N GLU A 33 -10.08 -3.96 -13.92
CA GLU A 33 -11.13 -2.97 -13.65
C GLU A 33 -11.20 -2.61 -12.17
N VAL A 34 -11.09 -3.60 -11.28
CA VAL A 34 -11.12 -3.35 -9.83
C VAL A 34 -9.89 -2.56 -9.39
N GLN A 35 -8.70 -2.87 -9.93
CA GLN A 35 -7.47 -2.11 -9.72
C GLN A 35 -7.61 -0.65 -10.18
N LEU A 36 -8.12 -0.45 -11.39
CA LEU A 36 -8.34 0.89 -11.95
C LEU A 36 -9.31 1.71 -11.09
N ARG A 37 -10.39 1.10 -10.61
CA ARG A 37 -11.35 1.76 -9.71
C ARG A 37 -10.69 2.23 -8.40
N LEU A 38 -9.80 1.43 -7.81
CA LEU A 38 -9.06 1.84 -6.62
C LEU A 38 -8.16 3.05 -6.92
N ILE A 39 -7.35 2.99 -7.98
CA ILE A 39 -6.49 4.10 -8.39
C ILE A 39 -7.30 5.37 -8.63
N GLN A 40 -8.44 5.27 -9.32
CA GLN A 40 -9.33 6.40 -9.56
C GLN A 40 -9.90 6.98 -8.26
N LYS A 41 -10.31 6.12 -7.30
CA LYS A 41 -10.78 6.59 -5.99
C LYS A 41 -9.69 7.34 -5.23
N VAL A 42 -8.48 6.76 -5.17
CA VAL A 42 -7.32 7.39 -4.51
C VAL A 42 -6.97 8.71 -5.18
N SER A 43 -6.89 8.76 -6.51
CA SER A 43 -6.60 9.98 -7.26
C SER A 43 -7.64 11.08 -6.99
N ARG A 44 -8.93 10.73 -6.90
CA ARG A 44 -9.99 11.70 -6.57
C ARG A 44 -9.86 12.23 -5.14
N LEU A 45 -9.48 11.38 -4.18
CA LEU A 45 -9.24 11.81 -2.80
C LEU A 45 -8.08 12.81 -2.74
N ILE A 46 -6.98 12.52 -3.45
CA ILE A 46 -5.83 13.43 -3.56
C ILE A 46 -6.24 14.74 -4.22
N ALA A 47 -6.95 14.68 -5.36
CA ALA A 47 -7.36 15.86 -6.12
C ALA A 47 -8.37 16.75 -5.39
N LYS A 48 -9.11 16.21 -4.41
CA LYS A 48 -10.09 16.97 -3.62
C LYS A 48 -9.44 18.03 -2.73
N GLY A 49 -8.15 17.91 -2.42
CA GLY A 49 -7.44 18.86 -1.58
C GLY A 49 -7.91 18.91 -0.12
N SER A 50 -8.46 17.79 0.39
CA SER A 50 -8.76 17.65 1.82
C SER A 50 -7.48 17.69 2.64
N ALA A 51 -7.61 17.94 3.96
CA ALA A 51 -6.48 17.87 4.87
C ALA A 51 -5.73 16.52 4.71
N LEU A 52 -4.40 16.57 4.76
CA LEU A 52 -3.55 15.40 4.50
C LEU A 52 -3.96 14.20 5.39
N ARG A 53 -4.24 14.45 6.67
CA ARG A 53 -4.71 13.42 7.62
C ARG A 53 -5.97 12.71 7.13
N GLU A 54 -6.98 13.47 6.74
CA GLU A 54 -8.25 12.93 6.25
C GLU A 54 -8.04 12.09 5.00
N SER A 55 -7.22 12.59 4.07
CA SER A 55 -6.88 11.88 2.84
C SER A 55 -6.17 10.55 3.12
N LEU A 56 -5.15 10.54 4.00
CA LEU A 56 -4.42 9.33 4.39
C LEU A 56 -5.34 8.30 5.04
N ASP A 57 -6.23 8.75 5.91
CA ASP A 57 -7.15 7.90 6.64
C ASP A 57 -8.19 7.24 5.71
N LEU A 58 -8.77 8.01 4.79
CA LEU A 58 -9.69 7.50 3.77
C LEU A 58 -9.00 6.52 2.80
N ILE A 59 -7.79 6.84 2.36
CA ILE A 59 -7.02 5.99 1.46
C ILE A 59 -6.64 4.68 2.17
N ALA A 60 -6.18 4.73 3.44
CA ALA A 60 -5.91 3.54 4.22
C ALA A 60 -7.13 2.61 4.30
N GLY A 61 -8.33 3.18 4.48
CA GLY A 61 -9.59 2.43 4.46
C GLY A 61 -9.86 1.75 3.10
N GLN A 62 -9.70 2.47 1.99
CA GLN A 62 -9.89 1.92 0.64
C GLN A 62 -8.89 0.80 0.32
N VAL A 63 -7.64 0.96 0.75
CA VAL A 63 -6.58 -0.04 0.55
C VAL A 63 -6.86 -1.30 1.37
N THR A 64 -7.27 -1.13 2.64
CA THR A 64 -7.66 -2.23 3.53
C THR A 64 -8.79 -3.06 2.93
N GLU A 65 -9.83 -2.39 2.43
CA GLU A 65 -10.99 -3.04 1.81
C GLU A 65 -10.59 -3.77 0.53
N TYR A 66 -9.84 -3.12 -0.34
CA TYR A 66 -9.43 -3.68 -1.64
C TYR A 66 -8.52 -4.90 -1.48
N LEU A 67 -7.47 -4.81 -0.65
CA LEU A 67 -6.51 -5.89 -0.42
C LEU A 67 -6.98 -6.87 0.68
N ARG A 68 -8.20 -6.69 1.21
CA ARG A 68 -8.79 -7.53 2.27
C ARG A 68 -7.83 -7.75 3.43
N ALA A 69 -7.06 -6.70 3.76
CA ALA A 69 -6.12 -6.75 4.87
C ALA A 69 -6.85 -6.57 6.21
N ASP A 70 -6.31 -7.17 7.27
CA ASP A 70 -6.85 -7.01 8.62
C ASP A 70 -6.45 -5.66 9.22
N SER A 71 -5.32 -5.10 8.78
CA SER A 71 -4.83 -3.79 9.20
C SER A 71 -4.05 -3.10 8.08
N CYS A 72 -4.21 -1.77 7.97
CA CYS A 72 -3.40 -0.88 7.16
C CYS A 72 -2.87 0.26 8.02
N LEU A 73 -1.56 0.44 8.05
CA LEU A 73 -0.85 1.46 8.81
C LEU A 73 -0.06 2.35 7.87
N LEU A 74 -0.25 3.66 7.98
CA LEU A 74 0.47 4.67 7.21
C LEU A 74 1.37 5.49 8.13
N TYR A 75 2.65 5.46 7.83
CA TYR A 75 3.68 6.21 8.54
C TYR A 75 4.25 7.32 7.66
N LEU A 76 4.51 8.48 8.23
CA LEU A 76 5.24 9.56 7.58
C LEU A 76 6.53 9.88 8.34
N LEU A 77 7.50 10.42 7.60
CA LEU A 77 8.77 10.84 8.17
C LEU A 77 8.62 12.12 9.01
N SER A 78 9.28 12.09 10.17
CA SER A 78 9.51 13.20 11.08
C SER A 78 10.99 13.13 11.49
N GLY A 79 11.84 13.91 10.84
CA GLY A 79 13.28 13.82 11.01
C GLY A 79 13.84 12.42 10.64
N ASP A 80 14.39 11.71 11.62
CA ASP A 80 14.93 10.35 11.48
C ASP A 80 13.96 9.25 11.93
N GLN A 81 12.70 9.61 12.19
CA GLN A 81 11.66 8.72 12.68
C GLN A 81 10.49 8.61 11.69
N LEU A 82 9.81 7.50 11.76
CA LEU A 82 8.51 7.26 11.16
C LEU A 82 7.43 7.37 12.24
N VAL A 83 6.42 8.19 12.01
CA VAL A 83 5.29 8.40 12.91
C VAL A 83 4.04 7.85 12.28
N LEU A 84 3.26 7.08 13.03
CA LEU A 84 1.97 6.56 12.56
C LEU A 84 0.98 7.71 12.38
N CYS A 85 0.53 7.93 11.14
CA CYS A 85 -0.39 9.03 10.78
C CYS A 85 -1.80 8.55 10.44
N ALA A 86 -1.97 7.29 9.99
CA ALA A 86 -3.27 6.68 9.80
C ALA A 86 -3.24 5.18 10.15
N SER A 87 -4.35 4.68 10.70
CA SER A 87 -4.54 3.27 11.09
C SER A 87 -5.96 2.85 10.77
N ARG A 88 -6.15 1.85 9.92
CA ARG A 88 -7.44 1.34 9.47
C ARG A 88 -7.46 -0.19 9.42
N GLY A 89 -8.67 -0.77 9.55
CA GLY A 89 -8.92 -2.21 9.56
C GLY A 89 -9.55 -2.69 10.87
N ALA A 90 -9.92 -3.95 10.93
CA ALA A 90 -10.59 -4.55 12.09
C ALA A 90 -9.72 -4.53 13.35
N HIS A 91 -8.40 -4.56 13.18
CA HIS A 91 -7.39 -4.52 14.25
C HIS A 91 -6.61 -3.19 14.28
N SER A 92 -7.25 -2.12 13.80
CA SER A 92 -6.66 -0.78 13.86
C SER A 92 -6.75 -0.19 15.27
N SER A 93 -5.77 0.63 15.63
CA SER A 93 -5.78 1.42 16.85
C SER A 93 -5.73 2.91 16.53
N PRO A 94 -6.88 3.59 16.40
CA PRO A 94 -6.89 5.05 16.17
C PRO A 94 -6.16 5.84 17.26
N ALA A 95 -6.17 5.34 18.50
CA ALA A 95 -5.46 5.96 19.61
C ALA A 95 -3.92 5.91 19.48
N ALA A 96 -3.40 4.97 18.67
CA ALA A 96 -1.97 4.85 18.40
C ALA A 96 -1.46 5.90 17.40
N VAL A 97 -2.36 6.56 16.64
CA VAL A 97 -2.00 7.59 15.67
C VAL A 97 -1.36 8.79 16.37
N GLY A 98 -0.17 9.17 15.91
CA GLY A 98 0.68 10.19 16.51
C GLY A 98 1.50 9.71 17.71
N GLN A 99 1.16 8.58 18.32
CA GLN A 99 1.86 8.01 19.48
C GLN A 99 2.95 7.02 19.09
N VAL A 100 2.66 6.15 18.11
CA VAL A 100 3.64 5.16 17.64
C VAL A 100 4.68 5.84 16.77
N ARG A 101 5.93 5.73 17.22
CA ARG A 101 7.13 6.23 16.54
C ARG A 101 8.18 5.14 16.45
N LEU A 102 8.88 5.07 15.35
CA LEU A 102 9.99 4.13 15.16
C LEU A 102 11.11 4.78 14.39
N ARG A 103 12.34 4.42 14.73
CA ARG A 103 13.52 4.87 13.99
C ARG A 103 13.63 4.13 12.67
N LEU A 104 14.32 4.71 11.70
CA LEU A 104 14.59 4.05 10.43
C LEU A 104 15.42 2.75 10.56
N THR A 105 16.04 2.54 11.71
CA THR A 105 16.78 1.31 12.05
C THR A 105 15.93 0.25 12.73
N GLU A 106 14.65 0.53 13.01
CA GLU A 106 13.78 -0.32 13.81
C GLU A 106 12.67 -0.95 12.98
N GLY A 107 12.51 -2.25 13.16
CA GLY A 107 11.40 -3.02 12.60
C GLY A 107 11.47 -3.18 11.07
N LEU A 108 10.52 -3.95 10.54
CA LEU A 108 10.33 -4.11 9.10
C LEU A 108 10.03 -2.78 8.40
N THR A 109 9.20 -1.94 9.05
CA THR A 109 8.82 -0.62 8.51
C THR A 109 10.02 0.32 8.37
N GLY A 110 10.90 0.39 9.37
CA GLY A 110 12.14 1.17 9.28
C GLY A 110 13.08 0.62 8.21
N TRP A 111 13.18 -0.70 8.09
CA TRP A 111 13.96 -1.34 7.04
C TRP A 111 13.45 -0.96 5.64
N VAL A 112 12.13 -1.01 5.40
CA VAL A 112 11.51 -0.60 4.12
C VAL A 112 11.84 0.85 3.77
N ALA A 113 11.76 1.75 4.74
CA ALA A 113 12.10 3.16 4.53
C ALA A 113 13.57 3.35 4.17
N ARG A 114 14.47 2.69 4.90
CA ARG A 114 15.92 2.81 4.70
C ARG A 114 16.39 2.20 3.39
N GLU A 115 15.94 0.97 3.10
CA GLU A 115 16.36 0.24 1.90
C GLU A 115 15.56 0.66 0.66
N ARG A 116 14.46 1.40 0.84
CA ARG A 116 13.59 1.88 -0.24
C ARG A 116 13.03 0.73 -1.08
N ARG A 117 12.75 -0.38 -0.44
CA ARG A 117 12.33 -1.63 -1.07
C ARG A 117 11.08 -2.16 -0.39
N LEU A 118 10.19 -2.70 -1.21
CA LEU A 118 9.03 -3.44 -0.74
C LEU A 118 9.47 -4.71 0.01
N VAL A 119 8.72 -5.06 1.06
CA VAL A 119 8.83 -6.32 1.79
C VAL A 119 7.48 -7.03 1.71
N ALA A 120 7.51 -8.31 1.36
CA ALA A 120 6.36 -9.21 1.37
C ALA A 120 6.72 -10.47 2.16
N ILE A 121 5.98 -10.77 3.21
CA ILE A 121 6.11 -11.97 4.04
C ILE A 121 4.75 -12.64 4.07
N SER A 122 4.68 -13.91 3.66
CA SER A 122 3.41 -14.61 3.48
C SER A 122 2.93 -15.35 4.73
N SER A 123 3.82 -15.62 5.68
CA SER A 123 3.50 -16.29 6.96
C SER A 123 4.57 -15.99 8.00
N GLU A 124 4.21 -16.15 9.27
CA GLU A 124 5.11 -16.03 10.41
C GLU A 124 5.91 -14.71 10.46
N ALA A 125 5.31 -13.62 9.97
CA ALA A 125 5.97 -12.31 9.92
C ALA A 125 6.50 -11.85 11.30
N PHE A 126 5.82 -12.27 12.37
CA PHE A 126 6.22 -11.99 13.76
C PHE A 126 7.53 -12.69 14.16
N GLN A 127 7.99 -13.70 13.42
CA GLN A 127 9.27 -14.40 13.63
C GLN A 127 10.43 -13.74 12.87
N ASP A 128 10.14 -12.81 11.94
CA ASP A 128 11.22 -12.10 11.24
C ASP A 128 12.07 -11.33 12.27
N PRO A 129 13.40 -11.49 12.29
CA PRO A 129 14.27 -10.85 13.29
C PRO A 129 14.22 -9.31 13.23
N ARG A 130 13.67 -8.74 12.17
CA ARG A 130 13.45 -7.29 12.03
C ARG A 130 12.08 -6.87 12.54
N PHE A 131 11.17 -7.81 12.87
CA PHE A 131 9.83 -7.47 13.33
C PHE A 131 9.88 -6.78 14.69
N LYS A 132 9.10 -5.71 14.89
CA LYS A 132 9.01 -4.98 16.15
C LYS A 132 7.56 -4.97 16.63
N PHE A 133 7.37 -5.39 17.87
CA PHE A 133 6.09 -5.26 18.57
C PHE A 133 5.97 -3.86 19.19
N PHE A 134 4.78 -3.28 19.11
CA PHE A 134 4.46 -2.00 19.74
C PHE A 134 3.41 -2.21 20.82
N ARG A 135 3.65 -1.65 22.02
CA ARG A 135 2.70 -1.72 23.13
C ARG A 135 1.40 -0.96 22.86
N GLU A 136 1.48 0.05 22.00
CA GLU A 136 0.37 0.93 21.60
C GLU A 136 -0.51 0.33 20.51
N LEU A 137 -0.04 -0.73 19.85
CA LEU A 137 -0.81 -1.48 18.88
C LEU A 137 -1.26 -2.80 19.51
N PRO A 138 -2.46 -3.30 19.15
CA PRO A 138 -2.92 -4.60 19.62
C PRO A 138 -1.86 -5.67 19.39
N GLU A 139 -1.66 -6.56 20.39
CA GLU A 139 -0.67 -7.67 20.33
C GLU A 139 -1.08 -8.77 19.36
N ASP A 140 -1.76 -8.42 18.29
CA ASP A 140 -2.14 -9.38 17.27
C ASP A 140 -0.89 -9.87 16.54
N ARG A 141 -0.66 -11.16 16.60
CA ARG A 141 0.37 -11.83 15.83
C ARG A 141 -0.07 -11.86 14.38
N PHE A 142 0.43 -10.92 13.61
CA PHE A 142 0.18 -10.93 12.16
C PHE A 142 1.05 -12.00 11.52
N GLU A 143 0.40 -12.85 10.73
CA GLU A 143 1.05 -13.93 9.99
C GLU A 143 1.69 -13.38 8.71
N ALA A 144 0.98 -12.55 7.95
CA ALA A 144 1.49 -12.00 6.71
C ALA A 144 1.64 -10.48 6.78
N PHE A 145 2.66 -9.99 6.09
CA PHE A 145 3.04 -8.58 6.10
C PHE A 145 3.46 -8.13 4.71
N LEU A 146 2.86 -7.05 4.23
CA LEU A 146 3.24 -6.40 2.99
C LEU A 146 3.50 -4.92 3.26
N SER A 147 4.67 -4.42 2.89
CA SER A 147 5.07 -3.05 3.16
C SER A 147 5.75 -2.42 1.96
N ALA A 148 5.37 -1.20 1.64
CA ALA A 148 5.95 -0.42 0.56
C ALA A 148 6.35 0.98 1.01
N PRO A 149 7.47 1.54 0.50
CA PRO A 149 7.85 2.91 0.77
C PRO A 149 6.95 3.89 0.02
N LEU A 150 6.63 5.02 0.65
CA LEU A 150 6.06 6.18 -0.02
C LEU A 150 7.21 7.00 -0.59
N ILE A 151 7.27 7.12 -1.91
CA ILE A 151 8.41 7.76 -2.58
C ILE A 151 7.94 9.02 -3.32
N ALA A 152 8.62 10.13 -3.07
CA ALA A 152 8.46 11.38 -3.80
C ALA A 152 9.82 11.99 -4.15
N ARG A 153 9.99 12.45 -5.39
CA ARG A 153 11.23 13.10 -5.86
C ARG A 153 12.49 12.31 -5.45
N ASN A 154 12.43 10.99 -5.63
CA ASN A 154 13.51 10.06 -5.28
C ASN A 154 13.86 10.02 -3.77
N ARG A 155 12.97 10.44 -2.88
CA ARG A 155 13.12 10.37 -1.42
C ARG A 155 11.97 9.58 -0.83
N VAL A 156 12.24 8.82 0.24
CA VAL A 156 11.18 8.22 1.05
C VAL A 156 10.57 9.31 1.92
N VAL A 157 9.25 9.42 1.90
CA VAL A 157 8.47 10.35 2.72
C VAL A 157 7.63 9.63 3.77
N GLY A 158 7.52 8.30 3.65
CA GLY A 158 6.75 7.48 4.55
C GLY A 158 6.77 6.01 4.15
N VAL A 159 5.91 5.22 4.79
CA VAL A 159 5.73 3.78 4.54
C VAL A 159 4.27 3.42 4.71
N ILE A 160 3.75 2.56 3.84
CA ILE A 160 2.46 1.90 4.00
C ILE A 160 2.68 0.44 4.34
N ASN A 161 2.00 -0.05 5.39
CA ASN A 161 2.01 -1.44 5.81
C ASN A 161 0.61 -2.05 5.70
N LEU A 162 0.55 -3.27 5.22
CA LEU A 162 -0.62 -4.14 5.26
C LEU A 162 -0.30 -5.37 6.08
N GLN A 163 -1.23 -5.80 6.90
CA GLN A 163 -1.05 -6.91 7.82
C GLN A 163 -2.25 -7.85 7.74
N HIS A 164 -1.98 -9.15 7.76
CA HIS A 164 -3.00 -10.20 7.80
C HIS A 164 -2.78 -11.09 9.01
N GLN A 165 -3.84 -11.41 9.73
CA GLN A 165 -3.80 -12.34 10.89
C GLN A 165 -3.62 -13.80 10.47
N ARG A 166 -3.87 -14.10 9.21
CA ARG A 166 -3.71 -15.43 8.62
C ARG A 166 -2.61 -15.39 7.57
N PRO A 167 -1.96 -16.53 7.29
CA PRO A 167 -1.07 -16.63 6.15
C PRO A 167 -1.74 -16.13 4.88
N HIS A 168 -1.05 -15.25 4.14
CA HIS A 168 -1.51 -14.66 2.89
C HIS A 168 -0.37 -14.61 1.88
N SER A 169 -0.54 -15.32 0.77
CA SER A 169 0.40 -15.28 -0.33
C SER A 169 0.12 -14.06 -1.20
N HIS A 170 0.99 -13.07 -1.12
CA HIS A 170 0.86 -11.83 -1.88
C HIS A 170 1.10 -12.10 -3.37
N SER A 171 0.10 -11.79 -4.19
CA SER A 171 0.19 -11.90 -5.66
C SER A 171 1.05 -10.78 -6.26
N GLY A 172 1.55 -10.98 -7.48
CA GLY A 172 2.25 -9.93 -8.22
C GLY A 172 1.43 -8.65 -8.36
N ASP A 173 0.13 -8.80 -8.61
CA ASP A 173 -0.81 -7.68 -8.74
C ASP A 173 -0.93 -6.87 -7.42
N GLU A 174 -0.92 -7.54 -6.26
CA GLU A 174 -0.94 -6.86 -4.95
C GLU A 174 0.36 -6.09 -4.68
N LEU A 175 1.50 -6.68 -5.05
CA LEU A 175 2.81 -6.03 -4.90
C LEU A 175 2.90 -4.78 -5.79
N GLU A 176 2.50 -4.89 -7.05
CA GLU A 176 2.49 -3.79 -8.01
C GLU A 176 1.50 -2.69 -7.58
N MET A 177 0.31 -3.07 -7.14
CA MET A 177 -0.70 -2.14 -6.65
C MET A 177 -0.20 -1.36 -5.44
N LEU A 178 0.39 -2.03 -4.45
CA LEU A 178 0.89 -1.33 -3.26
C LEU A 178 2.08 -0.42 -3.60
N THR A 179 2.93 -0.81 -4.54
CA THR A 179 4.02 0.03 -5.05
C THR A 179 3.46 1.31 -5.70
N THR A 180 2.50 1.16 -6.60
CA THR A 180 1.83 2.28 -7.28
C THR A 180 1.15 3.23 -6.28
N LEU A 181 0.46 2.67 -5.28
CA LEU A 181 -0.14 3.46 -4.21
C LEU A 181 0.91 4.19 -3.37
N GLY A 182 2.06 3.56 -3.11
CA GLY A 182 3.18 4.18 -2.43
C GLY A 182 3.72 5.42 -3.16
N GLU A 183 3.80 5.35 -4.49
CA GLU A 183 4.22 6.47 -5.35
C GLU A 183 3.17 7.59 -5.37
N LEU A 184 1.88 7.24 -5.55
CA LEU A 184 0.79 8.22 -5.54
C LEU A 184 0.67 8.96 -4.19
N LEU A 185 0.73 8.21 -3.10
CA LEU A 185 0.71 8.78 -1.75
C LEU A 185 1.96 9.62 -1.48
N GLY A 186 3.13 9.15 -1.91
CA GLY A 186 4.36 9.92 -1.80
C GLY A 186 4.25 11.27 -2.50
N ALA A 187 3.74 11.28 -3.74
CA ALA A 187 3.51 12.51 -4.50
C ALA A 187 2.50 13.45 -3.80
N SER A 188 1.42 12.89 -3.23
CA SER A 188 0.41 13.65 -2.48
C SER A 188 1.00 14.30 -1.21
N VAL A 189 1.81 13.55 -0.46
CA VAL A 189 2.52 14.09 0.73
C VAL A 189 3.47 15.20 0.35
N ALA A 190 4.22 15.04 -0.76
CA ALA A 190 5.12 16.09 -1.25
C ALA A 190 4.36 17.35 -1.69
N LEU A 191 3.20 17.19 -2.32
CA LEU A 191 2.35 18.32 -2.70
C LEU A 191 1.84 19.06 -1.46
N ALA A 192 1.34 18.35 -0.46
CA ALA A 192 0.89 18.95 0.80
C ALA A 192 2.02 19.70 1.53
N ALA A 193 3.26 19.21 1.47
CA ALA A 193 4.41 19.92 2.02
C ALA A 193 4.69 21.24 1.28
N LEU A 194 4.57 21.25 -0.05
CA LEU A 194 4.72 22.47 -0.85
C LEU A 194 3.59 23.48 -0.58
N ASP A 195 2.36 23.02 -0.46
CA ASP A 195 1.19 23.86 -0.17
C ASP A 195 1.30 24.50 1.22
N SER A 196 2.00 23.86 2.17
CA SER A 196 2.31 24.46 3.49
C SER A 196 3.42 25.52 3.45
N GLY A 197 3.97 25.81 2.29
CA GLY A 197 5.03 26.80 2.08
C GLY A 197 6.45 26.29 2.37
N GLY A 198 6.62 25.00 2.59
CA GLY A 198 7.92 24.38 2.85
C GLY A 198 8.46 23.55 1.68
N GLN A 199 9.70 23.10 1.78
CA GLN A 199 10.28 22.16 0.84
C GLN A 199 10.28 20.74 1.43
N LEU A 200 10.21 19.74 0.55
CA LEU A 200 10.33 18.33 0.95
C LEU A 200 11.70 18.10 1.61
N GLY A 201 11.69 17.77 2.89
CA GLY A 201 12.89 17.61 3.72
C GLY A 201 13.11 18.75 4.73
N GLU A 202 12.38 19.86 4.63
CA GLU A 202 12.37 20.93 5.61
C GLU A 202 11.10 20.90 6.49
N VAL A 203 10.02 20.36 5.94
CA VAL A 203 8.74 20.20 6.63
C VAL A 203 8.70 18.88 7.36
N ASP A 204 8.26 18.90 8.61
CA ASP A 204 7.90 17.67 9.33
C ASP A 204 6.58 17.11 8.77
N LEU A 205 6.69 16.05 7.98
CA LEU A 205 5.56 15.46 7.26
C LEU A 205 4.52 14.83 8.20
N ALA A 206 4.97 14.32 9.34
CA ALA A 206 4.08 13.74 10.32
C ALA A 206 3.31 14.82 11.07
N GLU A 207 3.98 15.91 11.47
CA GLU A 207 3.30 17.07 12.08
C GLU A 207 2.30 17.68 11.11
N LEU A 208 2.66 17.83 9.83
CA LEU A 208 1.75 18.30 8.79
C LEU A 208 0.48 17.41 8.70
N ALA A 209 0.65 16.09 8.71
CA ALA A 209 -0.47 15.15 8.64
C ALA A 209 -1.31 15.15 9.92
N LEU A 210 -0.69 15.32 11.08
CA LEU A 210 -1.38 15.29 12.38
C LEU A 210 -2.05 16.62 12.74
N GLY A 211 -1.82 17.67 11.94
CA GLY A 211 -2.41 19.00 12.16
C GLY A 211 -1.73 19.79 13.29
N ALA A 212 -0.50 19.42 13.69
CA ALA A 212 0.27 20.09 14.73
C ALA A 212 1.04 21.32 14.24
N VAL A 213 0.86 21.72 12.96
CA VAL A 213 1.50 22.91 12.39
C VAL A 213 0.71 24.17 12.77
N GLY A 214 1.01 24.71 13.93
CA GLY A 214 0.38 25.95 14.36
C GLY A 214 0.78 26.43 15.72
N THR A 215 2.08 26.49 16.05
CA THR A 215 2.61 27.46 17.04
C THR A 215 4.13 27.28 17.19
N THR A 216 4.91 27.91 16.33
CA THR A 216 6.21 28.50 16.71
C THR A 216 6.73 29.38 15.57
N ARG A 217 6.21 30.60 15.48
CA ARG A 217 6.98 31.76 15.04
C ARG A 217 6.63 32.88 16.03
N GLY A 218 7.39 32.97 17.06
CA GLY A 218 7.59 34.12 17.92
C GLY A 218 9.02 34.57 17.74
#